data_d3f0e6090bc89d68e6ea292af0660fb0
#
_entry.id   d3f0e6090bc89d68e6ea292af0660fb0
#
_cell.length_a   1.000
_cell.length_b   1.000
_cell.length_c   1.000
_cell.angle_alpha   90.00
_cell.angle_beta   90.00
_cell.angle_gamma   90.00
#
_symmetry.space_group_name_H-M   'P 1'
#
loop_
_entity.id
_entity.type
_entity.pdbx_description
1 polymer ?
#
loop_
_entity_poly.entity_id
_entity_poly.type
_entity_poly.pdbx_seq_one_letter_code
_entity_poly.pdbx_strand_id
1 'polypeptide(L)'
;MKNFKTQEITFGAMIAAIFGMLLLLNRQTGGMLEEVFLFAFPIPVVAYSAKYGWKKSLPVFAVTVLIAILCGTFSGFFYAASESFIGMVYGAMLNQKKDPGKTLFLVMVLSALANILSSVVLASLFGINLQTEMKEMQKMMIDTMEKVYGSQGMMAGAAAGTDTASMVEAMKSIFNVNYLLRIYIISMILLGVIQGLIIYQLSLIILRRLKFQVQKPQPLLQFYPPVWTGAVALTAFLCYFISMMYPLQNVNVANLVQTLGTCGYLYLICFGIIGGAGYLRRRLGMMKLFAVLLPVLCIFALPYVLVFIGFSYVSLSLHDKILGKL
;
A
#
# COMPACT_ATOMS: atom_id res chain seq x y z
N MET A 1 -14.93 34.41 -11.69
CA MET A 1 -15.48 33.32 -10.83
C MET A 1 -16.39 32.48 -11.71
N LYS A 2 -16.15 31.15 -11.88
CA LYS A 2 -17.06 30.28 -12.60
C LYS A 2 -18.28 30.06 -11.72
N ASN A 3 -19.46 30.54 -12.14
CA ASN A 3 -20.70 30.32 -11.42
C ASN A 3 -21.00 28.82 -11.29
N PHE A 4 -21.10 28.35 -10.07
CA PHE A 4 -21.56 27.00 -9.79
C PHE A 4 -23.05 26.91 -10.16
N LYS A 5 -23.40 25.87 -10.93
CA LYS A 5 -24.81 25.58 -11.20
C LYS A 5 -25.45 24.97 -9.94
N THR A 6 -26.73 25.24 -9.70
CA THR A 6 -27.48 24.73 -8.54
C THR A 6 -27.30 23.20 -8.36
N GLN A 7 -27.30 22.45 -9.45
CA GLN A 7 -27.07 21.01 -9.44
C GLN A 7 -25.70 20.59 -8.89
N GLU A 8 -24.66 21.39 -9.12
CA GLU A 8 -23.31 21.12 -8.61
C GLU A 8 -23.27 21.31 -7.10
N ILE A 9 -23.92 22.35 -6.61
CA ILE A 9 -24.02 22.64 -5.17
C ILE A 9 -24.82 21.56 -4.46
N THR A 10 -26.00 21.21 -5.00
CA THR A 10 -26.86 20.17 -4.41
C THR A 10 -26.13 18.81 -4.37
N PHE A 11 -25.46 18.42 -5.45
CA PHE A 11 -24.69 17.18 -5.46
C PHE A 11 -23.50 17.22 -4.48
N GLY A 12 -22.81 18.37 -4.38
CA GLY A 12 -21.75 18.56 -3.38
C GLY A 12 -22.25 18.44 -1.95
N ALA A 13 -23.40 19.04 -1.64
CA ALA A 13 -24.04 18.93 -0.33
C ALA A 13 -24.43 17.49 0.00
N MET A 14 -24.96 16.75 -0.97
CA MET A 14 -25.28 15.32 -0.80
C MET A 14 -24.01 14.48 -0.51
N ILE A 15 -22.90 14.73 -1.22
CA ILE A 15 -21.63 14.07 -0.97
C ILE A 15 -21.11 14.38 0.43
N ALA A 16 -21.18 15.65 0.83
CA ALA A 16 -20.78 16.09 2.17
C ALA A 16 -21.63 15.43 3.28
N ALA A 17 -22.94 15.31 3.05
CA ALA A 17 -23.84 14.63 3.98
C ALA A 17 -23.52 13.12 4.11
N ILE A 18 -23.28 12.41 3.00
CA ILE A 18 -22.88 10.99 3.01
C ILE A 18 -21.55 10.83 3.77
N PHE A 19 -20.59 11.71 3.49
CA PHE A 19 -19.30 11.68 4.17
C PHE A 19 -19.41 11.91 5.67
N GLY A 20 -20.22 12.92 6.08
CA GLY A 20 -20.50 13.19 7.48
C GLY A 20 -21.21 12.04 8.19
N MET A 21 -22.14 11.38 7.51
CA MET A 21 -22.83 10.19 8.04
C MET A 21 -21.85 9.04 8.32
N LEU A 22 -20.91 8.78 7.40
CA LEU A 22 -19.87 7.77 7.61
C LEU A 22 -18.98 8.10 8.83
N LEU A 23 -18.62 9.37 9.01
CA LEU A 23 -17.85 9.82 10.16
C LEU A 23 -18.59 9.66 11.48
N LEU A 24 -19.88 10.04 11.50
CA LEU A 24 -20.73 9.88 12.69
C LEU A 24 -20.91 8.40 13.05
N LEU A 25 -21.10 7.53 12.08
CA LEU A 25 -21.16 6.08 12.29
C LEU A 25 -19.86 5.57 12.89
N ASN A 26 -18.71 5.98 12.35
CA ASN A 26 -17.40 5.61 12.90
C ASN A 26 -17.24 6.07 14.35
N ARG A 27 -17.63 7.31 14.64
CA ARG A 27 -17.59 7.87 16.00
C ARG A 27 -18.50 7.12 16.98
N GLN A 28 -19.74 6.78 16.56
CA GLN A 28 -20.70 6.05 17.39
C GLN A 28 -20.26 4.62 17.70
N THR A 29 -19.51 4.00 16.79
CA THR A 29 -18.93 2.66 17.00
C THR A 29 -17.59 2.69 17.75
N GLY A 30 -17.20 3.85 18.31
CA GLY A 30 -15.92 3.99 19.01
C GLY A 30 -14.68 3.81 18.12
N GLY A 31 -14.81 4.02 16.82
CA GLY A 31 -13.71 3.84 15.85
C GLY A 31 -13.52 2.40 15.37
N MET A 32 -14.35 1.45 15.78
CA MET A 32 -14.22 0.03 15.37
C MET A 32 -14.33 -0.17 13.84
N LEU A 33 -15.01 0.74 13.14
CA LEU A 33 -15.19 0.69 11.68
C LEU A 33 -14.17 1.54 10.92
N GLU A 34 -13.19 2.14 11.59
CA GLU A 34 -12.21 3.05 10.97
C GLU A 34 -11.46 2.38 9.82
N GLU A 35 -10.99 1.15 10.03
CA GLU A 35 -10.29 0.35 9.02
C GLU A 35 -11.16 0.09 7.76
N VAL A 36 -12.46 -0.15 7.94
CA VAL A 36 -13.39 -0.37 6.83
C VAL A 36 -13.70 0.95 6.11
N PHE A 37 -13.85 2.02 6.86
CA PHE A 37 -14.16 3.34 6.31
C PHE A 37 -12.99 3.98 5.58
N LEU A 38 -11.74 3.58 5.83
CA LEU A 38 -10.60 3.97 5.01
C LEU A 38 -10.84 3.71 3.51
N PHE A 39 -11.54 2.62 3.18
CA PHE A 39 -11.89 2.32 1.79
C PHE A 39 -13.15 3.06 1.30
N ALA A 40 -14.03 3.47 2.20
CA ALA A 40 -15.31 4.08 1.88
C ALA A 40 -15.22 5.61 1.76
N PHE A 41 -14.41 6.28 2.60
CA PHE A 41 -14.27 7.74 2.63
C PHE A 41 -13.90 8.38 1.28
N PRO A 42 -13.02 7.81 0.45
CA PRO A 42 -12.69 8.42 -0.83
C PRO A 42 -13.87 8.44 -1.80
N ILE A 43 -14.75 7.42 -1.77
CA ILE A 43 -15.73 7.12 -2.81
C ILE A 43 -16.71 8.27 -3.09
N PRO A 44 -17.34 8.91 -2.08
CA PRO A 44 -18.20 10.06 -2.30
C PRO A 44 -17.48 11.20 -3.04
N VAL A 45 -16.25 11.50 -2.63
CA VAL A 45 -15.45 12.57 -3.23
C VAL A 45 -14.99 12.20 -4.63
N VAL A 46 -14.63 10.92 -4.87
CA VAL A 46 -14.35 10.39 -6.23
C VAL A 46 -15.54 10.64 -7.15
N ALA A 47 -16.76 10.34 -6.69
CA ALA A 47 -17.99 10.52 -7.49
C ALA A 47 -18.20 11.99 -7.89
N TYR A 48 -17.99 12.92 -6.98
CA TYR A 48 -18.09 14.33 -7.28
C TYR A 48 -17.02 14.79 -8.26
N SER A 49 -15.77 14.45 -7.98
CA SER A 49 -14.61 14.86 -8.78
C SER A 49 -14.63 14.24 -10.18
N ALA A 50 -15.07 12.99 -10.32
CA ALA A 50 -15.26 12.33 -11.61
C ALA A 50 -16.31 13.03 -12.48
N LYS A 51 -17.32 13.64 -11.87
CA LYS A 51 -18.39 14.35 -12.61
C LYS A 51 -18.02 15.78 -12.98
N TYR A 52 -17.42 16.52 -12.04
CA TYR A 52 -17.26 17.97 -12.17
C TYR A 52 -15.79 18.44 -12.32
N GLY A 53 -14.85 17.53 -12.15
CA GLY A 53 -13.41 17.81 -12.26
C GLY A 53 -12.81 18.45 -10.99
N TRP A 54 -11.48 18.50 -10.93
CA TRP A 54 -10.74 18.84 -9.73
C TRP A 54 -11.00 20.26 -9.19
N LYS A 55 -11.11 21.28 -10.09
CA LYS A 55 -11.32 22.66 -9.67
C LYS A 55 -12.62 22.89 -8.92
N LYS A 56 -13.69 22.18 -9.32
CA LYS A 56 -14.98 22.27 -8.66
C LYS A 56 -15.06 21.35 -7.43
N SER A 57 -14.18 20.38 -7.31
CA SER A 57 -14.10 19.50 -6.15
C SER A 57 -13.39 20.09 -4.96
N LEU A 58 -12.54 21.13 -5.15
CA LEU A 58 -11.83 21.80 -4.05
C LEU A 58 -12.76 22.32 -2.94
N PRO A 59 -13.89 23.01 -3.23
CA PRO A 59 -14.81 23.43 -2.16
C PRO A 59 -15.45 22.23 -1.43
N VAL A 60 -15.78 21.15 -2.15
CA VAL A 60 -16.35 19.94 -1.54
C VAL A 60 -15.31 19.26 -0.64
N PHE A 61 -14.06 19.18 -1.09
CA PHE A 61 -12.96 18.70 -0.26
C PHE A 61 -12.80 19.55 1.01
N ALA A 62 -12.81 20.89 0.90
CA ALA A 62 -12.73 21.76 2.07
C ALA A 62 -13.89 21.51 3.05
N VAL A 63 -15.11 21.31 2.54
CA VAL A 63 -16.28 20.98 3.36
C VAL A 63 -16.14 19.62 4.01
N THR A 64 -15.65 18.59 3.31
CA THR A 64 -15.42 17.26 3.91
C THR A 64 -14.35 17.30 5.00
N VAL A 65 -13.29 18.10 4.85
CA VAL A 65 -12.29 18.33 5.90
C VAL A 65 -12.92 19.03 7.11
N LEU A 66 -13.74 20.07 6.91
CA LEU A 66 -14.45 20.75 8.01
C LEU A 66 -15.38 19.79 8.75
N ILE A 67 -16.13 18.96 8.03
CA ILE A 67 -17.00 17.93 8.62
C ILE A 67 -16.17 16.90 9.41
N ALA A 68 -14.99 16.54 8.89
CA ALA A 68 -14.08 15.62 9.58
C ALA A 68 -13.58 16.20 10.92
N ILE A 69 -13.31 17.50 10.98
CA ILE A 69 -12.95 18.19 12.23
C ILE A 69 -14.11 18.18 13.23
N LEU A 70 -15.36 18.41 12.77
CA LEU A 70 -16.52 18.55 13.63
C LEU A 70 -17.07 17.20 14.11
N CYS A 71 -17.11 16.22 13.23
CA CYS A 71 -17.80 14.94 13.45
C CYS A 71 -16.85 13.77 13.68
N GLY A 72 -15.60 13.87 13.25
CA GLY A 72 -14.60 12.80 13.36
C GLY A 72 -14.06 12.61 14.77
N THR A 73 -13.40 11.47 14.99
CA THR A 73 -12.47 11.28 16.08
C THR A 73 -11.16 12.01 15.75
N PHE A 74 -10.31 12.24 16.74
CA PHE A 74 -9.03 12.94 16.49
C PHE A 74 -8.14 12.20 15.47
N SER A 75 -8.01 10.88 15.57
CA SER A 75 -7.32 10.06 14.57
C SER A 75 -8.08 10.02 13.23
N GLY A 76 -9.39 9.80 13.29
CA GLY A 76 -10.28 9.72 12.14
C GLY A 76 -10.29 10.97 11.27
N PHE A 77 -10.03 12.15 11.86
CA PHE A 77 -9.88 13.39 11.08
C PHE A 77 -8.74 13.32 10.07
N PHE A 78 -7.54 12.86 10.49
CA PHE A 78 -6.38 12.78 9.60
C PHE A 78 -6.60 11.78 8.47
N TYR A 79 -7.15 10.63 8.79
CA TYR A 79 -7.50 9.63 7.79
C TYR A 79 -8.57 10.13 6.83
N ALA A 80 -9.66 10.70 7.35
CA ALA A 80 -10.74 11.22 6.52
C ALA A 80 -10.28 12.35 5.58
N ALA A 81 -9.42 13.25 6.06
CA ALA A 81 -8.86 14.32 5.24
C ALA A 81 -7.95 13.77 4.13
N SER A 82 -7.06 12.83 4.46
CA SER A 82 -6.17 12.18 3.50
C SER A 82 -6.94 11.40 2.45
N GLU A 83 -7.95 10.62 2.86
CA GLU A 83 -8.77 9.84 1.96
C GLU A 83 -9.67 10.70 1.05
N SER A 84 -10.20 11.82 1.58
CA SER A 84 -10.90 12.82 0.75
C SER A 84 -10.00 13.41 -0.33
N PHE A 85 -8.74 13.70 0.02
CA PHE A 85 -7.76 14.20 -0.94
C PHE A 85 -7.47 13.18 -2.04
N ILE A 86 -7.21 11.93 -1.66
CA ILE A 86 -7.04 10.81 -2.61
C ILE A 86 -8.25 10.68 -3.52
N GLY A 87 -9.46 10.74 -2.94
CA GLY A 87 -10.71 10.69 -3.69
C GLY A 87 -10.86 11.83 -4.69
N MET A 88 -10.48 13.05 -4.31
CA MET A 88 -10.51 14.21 -5.18
C MET A 88 -9.56 14.04 -6.38
N VAL A 89 -8.31 13.64 -6.13
CA VAL A 89 -7.29 13.44 -7.17
C VAL A 89 -7.71 12.30 -8.10
N TYR A 90 -8.13 11.17 -7.55
CA TYR A 90 -8.57 10.03 -8.32
C TYR A 90 -9.76 10.37 -9.22
N GLY A 91 -10.81 10.99 -8.67
CA GLY A 91 -11.96 11.43 -9.46
C GLY A 91 -11.59 12.41 -10.58
N ALA A 92 -10.62 13.32 -10.32
CA ALA A 92 -10.11 14.22 -11.34
C ALA A 92 -9.42 13.50 -12.50
N MET A 93 -8.67 12.44 -12.21
CA MET A 93 -8.05 11.58 -13.23
C MET A 93 -9.11 10.86 -14.09
N LEU A 94 -10.19 10.37 -13.45
CA LEU A 94 -11.31 9.77 -14.16
C LEU A 94 -12.04 10.79 -15.05
N ASN A 95 -12.25 12.02 -14.56
CA ASN A 95 -12.88 13.09 -15.33
C ASN A 95 -12.07 13.45 -16.58
N GLN A 96 -10.74 13.47 -16.46
CA GLN A 96 -9.82 13.75 -17.56
C GLN A 96 -9.60 12.54 -18.49
N LYS A 97 -10.25 11.39 -18.22
CA LYS A 97 -10.09 10.14 -18.98
C LYS A 97 -8.61 9.72 -19.11
N LYS A 98 -7.84 9.92 -18.05
CA LYS A 98 -6.42 9.51 -18.03
C LYS A 98 -6.28 7.99 -18.12
N ASP A 99 -5.09 7.54 -18.52
CA ASP A 99 -4.75 6.14 -18.60
C ASP A 99 -5.06 5.40 -17.28
N PRO A 100 -5.80 4.27 -17.34
CA PRO A 100 -6.15 3.49 -16.14
C PRO A 100 -4.94 3.04 -15.33
N GLY A 101 -3.85 2.63 -16.00
CA GLY A 101 -2.63 2.19 -15.35
C GLY A 101 -1.96 3.31 -14.56
N LYS A 102 -1.83 4.49 -15.16
CA LYS A 102 -1.27 5.68 -14.49
C LYS A 102 -2.16 6.15 -13.34
N THR A 103 -3.48 6.07 -13.51
CA THR A 103 -4.45 6.44 -12.48
C THR A 103 -4.34 5.51 -11.28
N LEU A 104 -4.33 4.19 -11.49
CA LEU A 104 -4.16 3.22 -10.43
C LEU A 104 -2.83 3.41 -9.69
N PHE A 105 -1.72 3.54 -10.45
CA PHE A 105 -0.40 3.77 -9.86
C PHE A 105 -0.38 5.02 -8.98
N LEU A 106 -0.96 6.13 -9.45
CA LEU A 106 -1.04 7.37 -8.66
C LEU A 106 -1.85 7.18 -7.37
N VAL A 107 -3.00 6.50 -7.43
CA VAL A 107 -3.83 6.21 -6.25
C VAL A 107 -3.06 5.37 -5.25
N MET A 108 -2.35 4.32 -5.69
CA MET A 108 -1.52 3.48 -4.83
C MET A 108 -0.41 4.28 -4.13
N VAL A 109 0.30 5.13 -4.88
CA VAL A 109 1.36 5.99 -4.32
C VAL A 109 0.80 7.00 -3.32
N LEU A 110 -0.33 7.65 -3.64
CA LEU A 110 -0.96 8.60 -2.73
C LEU A 110 -1.46 7.92 -1.46
N SER A 111 -2.06 6.73 -1.56
CA SER A 111 -2.49 5.95 -0.38
C SER A 111 -1.30 5.54 0.50
N ALA A 112 -0.19 5.11 -0.10
CA ALA A 112 1.02 4.77 0.65
C ALA A 112 1.61 5.99 1.36
N LEU A 113 1.68 7.14 0.68
CA LEU A 113 2.13 8.40 1.28
C LEU A 113 1.19 8.87 2.40
N ALA A 114 -0.13 8.76 2.20
CA ALA A 114 -1.12 9.14 3.20
C ALA A 114 -0.97 8.29 4.48
N ASN A 115 -0.77 6.98 4.35
CA ASN A 115 -0.56 6.10 5.50
C ASN A 115 0.71 6.46 6.28
N ILE A 116 1.83 6.71 5.59
CA ILE A 116 3.08 7.12 6.25
C ILE A 116 2.90 8.48 6.94
N LEU A 117 2.34 9.48 6.23
CA LEU A 117 2.15 10.81 6.79
C LEU A 117 1.20 10.79 7.99
N SER A 118 0.06 10.11 7.89
CA SER A 118 -0.90 9.98 8.99
C SER A 118 -0.26 9.30 10.20
N SER A 119 0.51 8.24 9.99
CA SER A 119 1.22 7.54 11.06
C SER A 119 2.25 8.43 11.76
N VAL A 120 3.08 9.15 11.00
CA VAL A 120 4.10 10.07 11.56
C VAL A 120 3.45 11.24 12.30
N VAL A 121 2.40 11.84 11.71
CA VAL A 121 1.69 12.98 12.32
C VAL A 121 1.00 12.54 13.61
N LEU A 122 0.29 11.42 13.59
CA LEU A 122 -0.38 10.89 14.79
C LEU A 122 0.62 10.53 15.89
N ALA A 123 1.71 9.84 15.55
CA ALA A 123 2.76 9.53 16.51
C ALA A 123 3.32 10.81 17.16
N SER A 124 3.61 11.83 16.36
CA SER A 124 4.11 13.12 16.84
C SER A 124 3.12 13.84 17.77
N LEU A 125 1.82 13.83 17.41
CA LEU A 125 0.77 14.51 18.19
C LEU A 125 0.46 13.82 19.51
N PHE A 126 0.54 12.49 19.55
CA PHE A 126 0.39 11.72 20.79
C PHE A 126 1.67 11.64 21.62
N GLY A 127 2.76 12.28 21.19
CA GLY A 127 4.05 12.22 21.87
C GLY A 127 4.70 10.83 21.82
N ILE A 128 4.25 9.99 20.89
CA ILE A 128 4.77 8.62 20.72
C ILE A 128 6.11 8.69 19.98
N ASN A 129 7.16 8.22 20.62
CA ASN A 129 8.44 8.08 19.97
C ASN A 129 8.53 6.68 19.33
N LEU A 130 8.44 6.62 18.01
CA LEU A 130 8.51 5.35 17.25
C LEU A 130 9.75 4.51 17.59
N GLN A 131 10.87 5.14 17.90
CA GLN A 131 12.08 4.40 18.30
C GLN A 131 11.91 3.73 19.66
N THR A 132 11.22 4.41 20.60
CA THR A 132 10.94 3.85 21.93
C THR A 132 9.96 2.68 21.82
N GLU A 133 8.89 2.84 21.05
CA GLU A 133 7.92 1.77 20.75
C GLU A 133 8.59 0.54 20.12
N MET A 134 9.51 0.75 19.17
CA MET A 134 10.25 -0.36 18.55
C MET A 134 11.19 -1.04 19.54
N LYS A 135 11.77 -0.31 20.49
CA LYS A 135 12.59 -0.90 21.57
C LYS A 135 11.74 -1.74 22.51
N GLU A 136 10.55 -1.25 22.87
CA GLU A 136 9.61 -2.00 23.71
C GLU A 136 9.09 -3.25 23.00
N MET A 137 8.77 -3.13 21.71
CA MET A 137 8.40 -4.28 20.89
C MET A 137 9.54 -5.31 20.81
N GLN A 138 10.77 -4.86 20.56
CA GLN A 138 11.95 -5.73 20.58
C GLN A 138 12.07 -6.48 21.90
N LYS A 139 11.95 -5.77 23.03
CA LYS A 139 12.01 -6.37 24.36
C LYS A 139 10.90 -7.40 24.56
N MET A 140 9.66 -7.08 24.22
CA MET A 140 8.53 -8.02 24.33
C MET A 140 8.74 -9.26 23.45
N MET A 141 9.27 -9.11 22.23
CA MET A 141 9.59 -10.24 21.37
C MET A 141 10.66 -11.15 21.99
N ILE A 142 11.72 -10.57 22.52
CA ILE A 142 12.80 -11.29 23.19
C ILE A 142 12.29 -12.02 24.44
N ASP A 143 11.57 -11.32 25.31
CA ASP A 143 10.99 -11.89 26.54
C ASP A 143 10.01 -13.04 26.23
N THR A 144 9.22 -12.89 25.17
CA THR A 144 8.28 -13.93 24.73
C THR A 144 9.04 -15.15 24.20
N MET A 145 10.09 -14.92 23.42
CA MET A 145 10.93 -16.00 22.91
C MET A 145 11.68 -16.71 24.03
N GLU A 146 12.26 -16.01 24.98
CA GLU A 146 12.91 -16.60 26.14
C GLU A 146 11.92 -17.46 26.95
N LYS A 147 10.68 -17.03 27.10
CA LYS A 147 9.63 -17.84 27.74
C LYS A 147 9.26 -19.09 26.94
N VAL A 148 9.07 -18.96 25.64
CA VAL A 148 8.69 -20.08 24.77
C VAL A 148 9.82 -21.11 24.65
N TYR A 149 11.04 -20.65 24.40
CA TYR A 149 12.21 -21.55 24.29
C TYR A 149 12.71 -22.03 25.65
N GLY A 150 12.59 -21.21 26.69
CA GLY A 150 12.94 -21.62 28.06
C GLY A 150 12.00 -22.68 28.64
N SER A 151 10.69 -22.61 28.30
CA SER A 151 9.70 -23.60 28.75
C SER A 151 9.67 -24.89 27.89
N GLN A 152 9.91 -24.77 26.57
CA GLN A 152 9.99 -25.90 25.66
C GLN A 152 11.42 -26.49 25.54
N GLY A 153 12.42 -25.72 25.89
CA GLY A 153 13.83 -26.14 25.83
C GLY A 153 14.13 -27.36 26.72
N MET A 154 13.35 -27.59 27.76
CA MET A 154 13.46 -28.84 28.57
C MET A 154 12.96 -30.08 27.81
N MET A 155 12.07 -29.94 26.80
CA MET A 155 11.55 -31.10 26.05
C MET A 155 12.18 -31.27 24.65
N ALA A 156 12.60 -30.20 23.98
CA ALA A 156 13.16 -30.24 22.61
C ALA A 156 14.69 -30.15 22.56
N GLY A 157 15.34 -29.56 23.54
CA GLY A 157 16.79 -29.34 23.59
C GLY A 157 17.62 -30.60 23.85
N ALA A 158 17.02 -31.65 24.35
CA ALA A 158 17.69 -32.94 24.53
C ALA A 158 17.98 -33.67 23.20
N ALA A 159 17.32 -33.28 22.10
CA ALA A 159 17.45 -33.96 20.79
C ALA A 159 18.30 -33.22 19.75
N ALA A 160 18.61 -31.91 19.92
CA ALA A 160 19.21 -31.11 18.86
C ALA A 160 20.56 -30.45 19.17
N GLY A 161 21.12 -30.54 20.39
CA GLY A 161 22.49 -30.06 20.72
C GLY A 161 22.75 -28.55 20.43
N THR A 162 21.72 -27.76 20.19
CA THR A 162 21.83 -26.32 19.91
C THR A 162 21.61 -25.52 21.18
N ASP A 163 22.65 -24.76 21.59
CA ASP A 163 22.58 -23.84 22.73
C ASP A 163 21.44 -22.83 22.53
N THR A 164 20.41 -22.91 23.37
CA THR A 164 19.28 -21.95 23.37
C THR A 164 19.76 -20.51 23.54
N ALA A 165 20.87 -20.29 24.24
CA ALA A 165 21.49 -18.99 24.39
C ALA A 165 22.03 -18.44 23.06
N SER A 166 22.68 -19.24 22.24
CA SER A 166 23.20 -18.80 20.92
C SER A 166 22.08 -18.48 19.95
N MET A 167 20.94 -19.18 20.05
CA MET A 167 19.74 -18.93 19.22
C MET A 167 19.05 -17.61 19.58
N VAL A 168 18.94 -17.31 20.88
CA VAL A 168 18.41 -16.04 21.40
C VAL A 168 19.34 -14.87 21.01
N GLU A 169 20.65 -15.07 21.06
CA GLU A 169 21.63 -14.04 20.69
C GLU A 169 21.64 -13.76 19.18
N ALA A 170 21.53 -14.79 18.35
CA ALA A 170 21.33 -14.64 16.91
C ALA A 170 20.02 -13.89 16.60
N MET A 171 18.94 -14.17 17.30
CA MET A 171 17.66 -13.44 17.14
C MET A 171 17.75 -11.99 17.59
N LYS A 172 18.44 -11.68 18.69
CA LYS A 172 18.72 -10.29 19.13
C LYS A 172 19.44 -9.49 18.05
N SER A 173 20.37 -10.11 17.35
CA SER A 173 21.12 -9.45 16.25
C SER A 173 20.24 -9.20 15.02
N ILE A 174 19.33 -10.11 14.69
CA ILE A 174 18.40 -9.99 13.55
C ILE A 174 17.31 -8.97 13.84
N PHE A 175 16.64 -9.06 14.99
CA PHE A 175 15.53 -8.19 15.38
C PHE A 175 16.00 -6.92 16.09
N ASN A 176 16.96 -6.20 15.49
CA ASN A 176 17.37 -4.90 16.02
C ASN A 176 16.30 -3.82 15.73
N VAL A 177 16.34 -2.70 16.48
CA VAL A 177 15.37 -1.61 16.37
C VAL A 177 15.28 -1.05 14.95
N ASN A 178 16.41 -0.95 14.25
CA ASN A 178 16.45 -0.44 12.87
C ASN A 178 15.73 -1.40 11.90
N TYR A 179 15.85 -2.71 12.12
CA TYR A 179 15.15 -3.72 11.34
C TYR A 179 13.63 -3.64 11.57
N LEU A 180 13.19 -3.47 12.82
CA LEU A 180 11.77 -3.32 13.16
C LEU A 180 11.18 -2.04 12.55
N LEU A 181 11.88 -0.90 12.64
CA LEU A 181 11.49 0.34 11.98
C LEU A 181 11.34 0.17 10.46
N ARG A 182 12.27 -0.56 9.84
CA ARG A 182 12.21 -0.85 8.41
C ARG A 182 10.99 -1.67 8.04
N ILE A 183 10.74 -2.77 8.76
CA ILE A 183 9.54 -3.59 8.54
C ILE A 183 8.28 -2.75 8.71
N TYR A 184 8.22 -1.89 9.72
CA TYR A 184 7.10 -0.99 9.96
C TYR A 184 6.83 -0.08 8.76
N ILE A 185 7.86 0.60 8.25
CA ILE A 185 7.72 1.50 7.08
C ILE A 185 7.29 0.71 5.84
N ILE A 186 7.90 -0.46 5.59
CA ILE A 186 7.54 -1.32 4.45
C ILE A 186 6.10 -1.80 4.56
N SER A 187 5.64 -2.18 5.76
CA SER A 187 4.26 -2.60 5.98
C SER A 187 3.26 -1.48 5.69
N MET A 188 3.57 -0.23 6.10
CA MET A 188 2.75 0.95 5.79
C MET A 188 2.65 1.21 4.29
N ILE A 189 3.76 1.08 3.56
CA ILE A 189 3.78 1.21 2.10
C ILE A 189 2.93 0.11 1.46
N LEU A 190 3.10 -1.14 1.89
CA LEU A 190 2.37 -2.28 1.35
C LEU A 190 0.87 -2.17 1.61
N LEU A 191 0.48 -1.80 2.83
CA LEU A 191 -0.92 -1.53 3.18
C LEU A 191 -1.50 -0.42 2.32
N GLY A 192 -0.77 0.69 2.11
CA GLY A 192 -1.21 1.79 1.25
C GLY A 192 -1.38 1.38 -0.22
N VAL A 193 -0.49 0.53 -0.74
CA VAL A 193 -0.62 -0.03 -2.10
C VAL A 193 -1.88 -0.89 -2.22
N ILE A 194 -2.12 -1.80 -1.27
CA ILE A 194 -3.32 -2.65 -1.23
C ILE A 194 -4.57 -1.78 -1.09
N GLN A 195 -4.55 -0.80 -0.20
CA GLN A 195 -5.64 0.15 0.01
C GLN A 195 -5.96 0.93 -1.26
N GLY A 196 -4.96 1.50 -1.93
CA GLY A 196 -5.14 2.23 -3.19
C GLY A 196 -5.76 1.37 -4.29
N LEU A 197 -5.38 0.09 -4.34
CA LEU A 197 -5.92 -0.89 -5.26
C LEU A 197 -7.41 -1.18 -4.97
N ILE A 198 -7.77 -1.36 -3.70
CA ILE A 198 -9.17 -1.57 -3.27
C ILE A 198 -10.00 -0.33 -3.57
N ILE A 199 -9.54 0.87 -3.21
CA ILE A 199 -10.20 2.14 -3.49
C ILE A 199 -10.47 2.28 -4.98
N TYR A 200 -9.47 2.00 -5.83
CA TYR A 200 -9.60 2.07 -7.28
C TYR A 200 -10.70 1.15 -7.80
N GLN A 201 -10.67 -0.13 -7.45
CA GLN A 201 -11.64 -1.12 -7.92
C GLN A 201 -13.05 -0.85 -7.38
N LEU A 202 -13.15 -0.58 -6.08
CA LEU A 202 -14.43 -0.34 -5.43
C LEU A 202 -15.12 0.91 -5.96
N SER A 203 -14.37 2.00 -6.14
CA SER A 203 -14.91 3.24 -6.73
C SER A 203 -15.43 3.01 -8.14
N LEU A 204 -14.70 2.28 -9.01
CA LEU A 204 -15.17 1.98 -10.36
C LEU A 204 -16.45 1.16 -10.37
N ILE A 205 -16.55 0.16 -9.48
CA ILE A 205 -17.75 -0.68 -9.36
C ILE A 205 -18.95 0.18 -8.96
N ILE A 206 -18.79 1.04 -7.93
CA ILE A 206 -19.87 1.90 -7.42
C ILE A 206 -20.26 2.96 -8.44
N LEU A 207 -19.31 3.66 -9.04
CA LEU A 207 -19.57 4.69 -10.06
C LEU A 207 -20.32 4.12 -11.27
N ARG A 208 -19.98 2.91 -11.70
CA ARG A 208 -20.70 2.24 -12.80
C ARG A 208 -22.14 1.88 -12.43
N ARG A 209 -22.37 1.42 -11.18
CA ARG A 209 -23.74 1.18 -10.68
C ARG A 209 -24.56 2.47 -10.65
N LEU A 210 -23.92 3.60 -10.36
CA LEU A 210 -24.50 4.94 -10.40
C LEU A 210 -24.60 5.50 -11.83
N LYS A 211 -24.37 4.68 -12.86
CA LYS A 211 -24.46 5.04 -14.30
C LYS A 211 -23.47 6.14 -14.73
N PHE A 212 -22.35 6.32 -14.02
CA PHE A 212 -21.28 7.18 -14.51
C PHE A 212 -20.58 6.52 -15.71
N GLN A 213 -20.18 7.36 -16.67
CA GLN A 213 -19.41 6.93 -17.85
C GLN A 213 -17.92 6.75 -17.50
N VAL A 214 -17.62 5.78 -16.63
CA VAL A 214 -16.26 5.43 -16.25
C VAL A 214 -15.82 4.13 -16.93
N GLN A 215 -14.50 3.98 -17.07
CA GLN A 215 -13.89 2.79 -17.67
C GLN A 215 -14.25 1.52 -16.88
N LYS A 216 -14.22 0.38 -17.57
CA LYS A 216 -14.40 -0.92 -16.90
C LYS A 216 -13.19 -1.19 -15.98
N PRO A 217 -13.44 -1.73 -14.77
CA PRO A 217 -12.32 -2.19 -13.93
C PRO A 217 -11.48 -3.20 -14.73
N GLN A 218 -10.19 -2.92 -14.81
CA GLN A 218 -9.27 -3.84 -15.48
C GLN A 218 -8.85 -4.96 -14.51
N PRO A 219 -8.75 -6.21 -14.97
CA PRO A 219 -8.19 -7.26 -14.15
C PRO A 219 -6.72 -6.93 -13.81
N LEU A 220 -6.29 -7.25 -12.60
CA LEU A 220 -4.93 -6.98 -12.10
C LEU A 220 -3.82 -7.48 -13.03
N LEU A 221 -4.04 -8.60 -13.72
CA LEU A 221 -3.12 -9.16 -14.71
C LEU A 221 -2.94 -8.28 -15.96
N GLN A 222 -3.79 -7.28 -16.16
CA GLN A 222 -3.69 -6.31 -17.27
C GLN A 222 -3.15 -4.95 -16.81
N PHE A 223 -2.92 -4.81 -15.48
CA PHE A 223 -2.31 -3.61 -14.94
C PHE A 223 -0.84 -3.53 -15.33
N TYR A 224 -0.48 -2.40 -15.91
CA TYR A 224 0.87 -2.13 -16.34
C TYR A 224 1.34 -0.78 -15.80
N PRO A 225 2.35 -0.76 -14.92
CA PRO A 225 2.91 0.48 -14.40
C PRO A 225 3.76 1.20 -15.47
N PRO A 226 4.11 2.48 -15.25
CA PRO A 226 5.04 3.18 -16.12
C PRO A 226 6.38 2.45 -16.25
N VAL A 227 6.93 2.36 -17.48
CA VAL A 227 8.14 1.59 -17.81
C VAL A 227 9.34 1.96 -16.93
N TRP A 228 9.50 3.24 -16.59
CA TRP A 228 10.61 3.74 -15.78
C TRP A 228 10.61 3.20 -14.33
N THR A 229 9.43 2.79 -13.80
CA THR A 229 9.32 2.29 -12.42
C THR A 229 10.07 0.98 -12.20
N GLY A 230 10.15 0.13 -13.22
CA GLY A 230 10.95 -1.10 -13.15
C GLY A 230 12.45 -0.81 -13.06
N ALA A 231 12.93 0.19 -13.81
CA ALA A 231 14.35 0.60 -13.75
C ALA A 231 14.68 1.20 -12.37
N VAL A 232 13.82 2.07 -11.83
CA VAL A 232 13.99 2.64 -10.48
C VAL A 232 13.97 1.55 -9.41
N ALA A 233 13.06 0.58 -9.50
CA ALA A 233 12.98 -0.52 -8.55
C ALA A 233 14.24 -1.42 -8.61
N LEU A 234 14.76 -1.69 -9.81
CA LEU A 234 15.97 -2.47 -9.98
C LEU A 234 17.20 -1.72 -9.43
N THR A 235 17.34 -0.42 -9.72
CA THR A 235 18.46 0.36 -9.19
C THR A 235 18.42 0.45 -7.67
N ALA A 236 17.24 0.64 -7.07
CA ALA A 236 17.08 0.62 -5.62
C ALA A 236 17.48 -0.75 -5.02
N PHE A 237 17.07 -1.84 -5.64
CA PHE A 237 17.45 -3.20 -5.24
C PHE A 237 18.96 -3.44 -5.36
N LEU A 238 19.60 -2.99 -6.43
CA LEU A 238 21.06 -3.11 -6.60
C LEU A 238 21.82 -2.28 -5.57
N CYS A 239 21.38 -1.05 -5.28
CA CYS A 239 21.97 -0.23 -4.22
C CYS A 239 21.87 -0.92 -2.85
N TYR A 240 20.73 -1.57 -2.56
CA TYR A 240 20.59 -2.37 -1.34
C TYR A 240 21.59 -3.53 -1.31
N PHE A 241 21.73 -4.28 -2.39
CA PHE A 241 22.66 -5.40 -2.48
C PHE A 241 24.10 -4.95 -2.30
N ILE A 242 24.50 -3.83 -2.90
CA ILE A 242 25.82 -3.23 -2.73
C ILE A 242 26.04 -2.77 -1.28
N SER A 243 25.02 -2.17 -0.65
CA SER A 243 25.11 -1.72 0.75
C SER A 243 25.26 -2.86 1.76
N MET A 244 24.86 -4.08 1.38
CA MET A 244 25.13 -5.29 2.19
C MET A 244 26.59 -5.75 2.08
N MET A 245 27.19 -5.60 0.89
CA MET A 245 28.60 -5.96 0.67
C MET A 245 29.56 -4.90 1.27
N TYR A 246 29.18 -3.63 1.16
CA TYR A 246 29.97 -2.48 1.64
C TYR A 246 29.12 -1.67 2.63
N PRO A 247 29.23 -1.94 3.95
CA PRO A 247 28.43 -1.27 4.95
C PRO A 247 28.68 0.23 4.95
N LEU A 248 27.58 0.99 4.82
CA LEU A 248 27.62 2.45 4.83
C LEU A 248 27.86 2.95 6.25
N GLN A 249 28.79 3.91 6.41
CA GLN A 249 29.14 4.49 7.72
C GLN A 249 27.98 5.26 8.36
N ASN A 250 27.15 5.91 7.56
CA ASN A 250 26.00 6.66 8.05
C ASN A 250 24.77 5.74 8.19
N VAL A 251 24.37 5.49 9.43
CA VAL A 251 23.25 4.60 9.79
C VAL A 251 21.92 5.03 9.14
N ASN A 252 21.67 6.35 9.06
CA ASN A 252 20.41 6.86 8.47
C ASN A 252 20.37 6.59 6.95
N VAL A 253 21.49 6.81 6.27
CA VAL A 253 21.61 6.54 4.83
C VAL A 253 21.52 5.04 4.57
N ALA A 254 22.17 4.23 5.39
CA ALA A 254 22.07 2.77 5.29
C ALA A 254 20.63 2.28 5.44
N ASN A 255 19.90 2.77 6.45
CA ASN A 255 18.49 2.43 6.67
C ASN A 255 17.60 2.86 5.49
N LEU A 256 17.82 4.05 4.94
CA LEU A 256 17.07 4.54 3.79
C LEU A 256 17.32 3.68 2.54
N VAL A 257 18.57 3.41 2.21
CA VAL A 257 18.95 2.56 1.05
C VAL A 257 18.38 1.16 1.21
N GLN A 258 18.47 0.58 2.40
CA GLN A 258 17.93 -0.75 2.67
C GLN A 258 16.40 -0.79 2.61
N THR A 259 15.71 0.25 3.07
CA THR A 259 14.24 0.34 2.98
C THR A 259 13.78 0.47 1.53
N LEU A 260 14.37 1.42 0.79
CA LEU A 260 14.05 1.62 -0.64
C LEU A 260 14.37 0.39 -1.47
N GLY A 261 15.50 -0.25 -1.21
CA GLY A 261 15.90 -1.47 -1.91
C GLY A 261 14.97 -2.64 -1.64
N THR A 262 14.51 -2.80 -0.39
CA THR A 262 13.51 -3.83 -0.05
C THR A 262 12.16 -3.55 -0.71
N CYS A 263 11.73 -2.28 -0.78
CA CYS A 263 10.54 -1.90 -1.53
C CYS A 263 10.68 -2.22 -3.03
N GLY A 264 11.84 -1.90 -3.63
CA GLY A 264 12.15 -2.25 -5.02
C GLY A 264 12.14 -3.75 -5.28
N TYR A 265 12.72 -4.53 -4.37
CA TYR A 265 12.70 -5.99 -4.40
C TYR A 265 11.28 -6.55 -4.36
N LEU A 266 10.45 -6.11 -3.40
CA LEU A 266 9.05 -6.54 -3.30
C LEU A 266 8.23 -6.13 -4.52
N TYR A 267 8.45 -4.92 -5.04
CA TYR A 267 7.82 -4.45 -6.27
C TYR A 267 8.12 -5.37 -7.46
N LEU A 268 9.39 -5.69 -7.68
CA LEU A 268 9.81 -6.56 -8.78
C LEU A 268 9.30 -8.00 -8.59
N ILE A 269 9.26 -8.53 -7.38
CA ILE A 269 8.67 -9.86 -7.10
C ILE A 269 7.17 -9.86 -7.42
N CYS A 270 6.41 -8.84 -7.00
CA CYS A 270 4.98 -8.75 -7.29
C CYS A 270 4.71 -8.77 -8.80
N PHE A 271 5.46 -7.98 -9.58
CA PHE A 271 5.33 -7.99 -11.04
C PHE A 271 5.91 -9.25 -11.68
N GLY A 272 6.89 -9.88 -11.05
CA GLY A 272 7.41 -11.19 -11.44
C GLY A 272 6.36 -12.29 -11.33
N ILE A 273 5.57 -12.28 -10.24
CA ILE A 273 4.45 -13.21 -10.06
C ILE A 273 3.37 -12.94 -11.11
N ILE A 274 3.00 -11.67 -11.33
CA ILE A 274 1.99 -11.29 -12.33
C ILE A 274 2.44 -11.69 -13.74
N GLY A 275 3.69 -11.39 -14.11
CA GLY A 275 4.27 -11.74 -15.39
C GLY A 275 4.39 -13.24 -15.60
N GLY A 276 4.90 -13.96 -14.60
CA GLY A 276 5.01 -15.42 -14.61
C GLY A 276 3.65 -16.10 -14.71
N ALA A 277 2.68 -15.68 -13.90
CA ALA A 277 1.32 -16.20 -13.96
C ALA A 277 0.65 -15.92 -15.32
N GLY A 278 0.85 -14.73 -15.87
CA GLY A 278 0.37 -14.36 -17.21
C GLY A 278 0.95 -15.24 -18.31
N TYR A 279 2.26 -15.50 -18.26
CA TYR A 279 2.97 -16.34 -19.20
C TYR A 279 2.48 -17.81 -19.12
N LEU A 280 2.47 -18.38 -17.92
CA LEU A 280 2.04 -19.77 -17.68
C LEU A 280 0.60 -20.00 -18.16
N ARG A 281 -0.30 -19.03 -17.90
CA ARG A 281 -1.70 -19.15 -18.28
C ARG A 281 -1.91 -19.04 -19.79
N ARG A 282 -1.24 -18.08 -20.47
CA ARG A 282 -1.52 -17.76 -21.86
C ARG A 282 -0.70 -18.56 -22.85
N ARG A 283 0.56 -18.84 -22.53
CA ARG A 283 1.47 -19.57 -23.43
C ARG A 283 1.44 -21.09 -23.16
N LEU A 284 1.33 -21.51 -21.90
CA LEU A 284 1.34 -22.92 -21.53
C LEU A 284 -0.07 -23.47 -21.25
N GLY A 285 -1.12 -22.62 -21.34
CA GLY A 285 -2.51 -23.07 -21.16
C GLY A 285 -2.84 -23.60 -19.75
N MET A 286 -2.01 -23.30 -18.74
CA MET A 286 -2.18 -23.82 -17.39
C MET A 286 -3.46 -23.31 -16.74
N MET A 287 -4.08 -24.13 -15.87
CA MET A 287 -5.22 -23.74 -15.05
C MET A 287 -4.87 -22.53 -14.18
N LYS A 288 -5.84 -21.61 -13.96
CA LYS A 288 -5.63 -20.35 -13.24
C LYS A 288 -4.93 -20.54 -11.88
N LEU A 289 -5.33 -21.58 -11.14
CA LEU A 289 -4.79 -21.85 -9.82
C LEU A 289 -3.29 -22.17 -9.89
N PHE A 290 -2.89 -23.11 -10.75
CA PHE A 290 -1.49 -23.51 -10.90
C PHE A 290 -0.62 -22.42 -11.50
N ALA A 291 -1.17 -21.63 -12.45
CA ALA A 291 -0.46 -20.50 -13.04
C ALA A 291 -0.10 -19.41 -12.03
N VAL A 292 -0.86 -19.26 -10.94
CA VAL A 292 -0.55 -18.31 -9.86
C VAL A 292 0.28 -19.00 -8.75
N LEU A 293 -0.07 -20.22 -8.38
CA LEU A 293 0.59 -20.95 -7.30
C LEU A 293 2.08 -21.17 -7.57
N LEU A 294 2.44 -21.51 -8.81
CA LEU A 294 3.82 -21.83 -9.17
C LEU A 294 4.76 -20.65 -9.04
N PRO A 295 4.47 -19.43 -9.56
CA PRO A 295 5.29 -18.26 -9.28
C PRO A 295 5.33 -17.87 -7.80
N VAL A 296 4.24 -18.09 -7.04
CA VAL A 296 4.24 -17.82 -5.59
C VAL A 296 5.18 -18.79 -4.87
N LEU A 297 5.21 -20.06 -5.23
CA LEU A 297 6.18 -21.02 -4.69
C LEU A 297 7.62 -20.67 -5.07
N CYS A 298 7.83 -20.08 -6.23
CA CYS A 298 9.16 -19.58 -6.65
C CYS A 298 9.71 -18.47 -5.75
N ILE A 299 8.90 -17.79 -4.94
CA ILE A 299 9.39 -16.81 -3.95
C ILE A 299 10.38 -17.49 -2.98
N PHE A 300 10.11 -18.71 -2.57
CA PHE A 300 10.95 -19.44 -1.61
C PHE A 300 12.14 -20.13 -2.27
N ALA A 301 11.98 -20.64 -3.50
CA ALA A 301 13.01 -21.42 -4.18
C ALA A 301 13.95 -20.57 -5.02
N LEU A 302 13.43 -19.60 -5.77
CA LEU A 302 14.16 -18.85 -6.79
C LEU A 302 13.71 -17.36 -6.84
N PRO A 303 13.83 -16.60 -5.73
CA PRO A 303 13.32 -15.22 -5.65
C PRO A 303 13.96 -14.29 -6.70
N TYR A 304 15.25 -14.45 -6.98
CA TYR A 304 15.95 -13.60 -7.96
C TYR A 304 15.46 -13.80 -9.39
N VAL A 305 14.99 -15.00 -9.73
CA VAL A 305 14.37 -15.25 -11.04
C VAL A 305 13.08 -14.44 -11.19
N LEU A 306 12.27 -14.33 -10.12
CA LEU A 306 11.09 -13.50 -10.11
C LEU A 306 11.42 -12.00 -10.25
N VAL A 307 12.52 -11.54 -9.65
CA VAL A 307 13.01 -10.16 -9.82
C VAL A 307 13.32 -9.87 -11.30
N PHE A 308 14.01 -10.79 -11.98
CA PHE A 308 14.32 -10.64 -13.41
C PHE A 308 13.05 -10.69 -14.28
N ILE A 309 12.13 -11.60 -14.00
CA ILE A 309 10.84 -11.68 -14.72
C ILE A 309 10.06 -10.38 -14.49
N GLY A 310 10.02 -9.85 -13.25
CA GLY A 310 9.32 -8.61 -12.91
C GLY A 310 9.93 -7.40 -13.61
N PHE A 311 11.24 -7.28 -13.62
CA PHE A 311 11.94 -6.24 -14.36
C PHE A 311 11.64 -6.34 -15.87
N SER A 312 11.74 -7.52 -16.45
CA SER A 312 11.45 -7.75 -17.85
C SER A 312 9.99 -7.45 -18.19
N TYR A 313 9.07 -7.82 -17.30
CA TYR A 313 7.65 -7.53 -17.47
C TYR A 313 7.37 -6.03 -17.50
N VAL A 314 7.95 -5.26 -16.57
CA VAL A 314 7.72 -3.81 -16.45
C VAL A 314 8.54 -3.01 -17.46
N SER A 315 9.87 -3.24 -17.57
CA SER A 315 10.78 -2.37 -18.31
C SER A 315 11.04 -2.81 -19.77
N LEU A 316 10.96 -4.12 -20.05
CA LEU A 316 11.22 -4.66 -21.39
C LEU A 316 9.93 -4.99 -22.16
N SER A 317 8.78 -4.47 -21.74
CA SER A 317 7.49 -4.64 -22.41
C SER A 317 7.12 -6.11 -22.68
N LEU A 318 7.61 -7.03 -21.83
CA LEU A 318 7.29 -8.46 -21.94
C LEU A 318 5.77 -8.70 -21.84
N HIS A 319 5.06 -7.80 -21.16
CA HIS A 319 3.59 -7.82 -21.05
C HIS A 319 2.93 -7.75 -22.44
N ASP A 320 3.43 -6.93 -23.39
CA ASP A 320 2.84 -6.80 -24.74
C ASP A 320 2.97 -8.11 -25.52
N LYS A 321 4.12 -8.78 -25.37
CA LYS A 321 4.35 -10.10 -25.96
C LYS A 321 3.47 -11.19 -25.33
N ILE A 322 3.24 -11.13 -24.02
CA ILE A 322 2.34 -12.05 -23.32
C ILE A 322 0.88 -11.78 -23.68
N LEU A 323 0.50 -10.50 -23.84
CA LEU A 323 -0.86 -10.09 -24.18
C LEU A 323 -1.20 -10.26 -25.69
N GLY A 324 -0.19 -10.56 -26.52
CA GLY A 324 -0.38 -10.71 -27.96
C GLY A 324 -0.73 -9.41 -28.67
N LYS A 325 -0.20 -8.28 -28.19
CA LYS A 325 -0.39 -6.95 -28.77
C LYS A 325 0.71 -6.57 -29.78
N LEU A 326 1.60 -7.50 -30.09
CA LEU A 326 2.61 -7.43 -31.16
C LEU A 326 2.32 -8.50 -32.21
#